data_0e0cf965a63a1b11b2452ec82e88bfe7
#
_entry.id   0e0cf965a63a1b11b2452ec82e88bfe7
#
_cell.length_a   1.000
_cell.length_b   1.000
_cell.length_c   1.000
_cell.angle_alpha   90.00
_cell.angle_beta   90.00
_cell.angle_gamma   90.00
#
_symmetry.space_group_name_H-M   'P 1'
#
loop_
_entity.id
_entity.type
_entity.pdbx_description
1 polymer ?
#
loop_
_entity_poly.entity_id
_entity_poly.type
_entity_poly.pdbx_seq_one_letter_code
_entity_poly.pdbx_strand_id
1 'polypeptide(L)'
;YPIMPIYLKTIGFSILLIGILEGVAEATAGLSKGYSGKLSDITGKRVPFVQLGYAFSAISKPMMAIFIYPLWIFFARTIDRFGKGIRTGARDALLSDEATAETKGKVFGFHRSLDTLGAVIGPTLALIYLYYFPKDYKTLFYIAFIPGVLAVLSSFLLKDKRVNDIQPKVKMPFFSFLKYWKESPSAYKKLVIGLLAFTLFNSSDVFLLLKAKQSGLDDTLVIGVYIFYNLIYAIFAFPIGIISDKVGLKTIFIIGLIFFSIVYFGMSVNTNLYLFFVLFFLYGLYA
;
A
#
# COMPACT_ATOMS: atom_id res chain seq x y z
N TYR A 1 -8.82 4.55 1.50
CA TYR A 1 -8.09 5.20 0.39
C TYR A 1 -9.02 5.82 -0.64
N PRO A 2 -10.02 5.15 -1.22
CA PRO A 2 -10.85 5.71 -2.29
C PRO A 2 -11.71 6.92 -1.86
N ILE A 3 -12.02 7.07 -0.59
CA ILE A 3 -12.82 8.18 -0.05
C ILE A 3 -12.01 9.46 0.13
N MET A 4 -10.68 9.36 0.26
CA MET A 4 -9.82 10.52 0.53
C MET A 4 -9.87 11.60 -0.57
N PRO A 5 -9.79 11.29 -1.87
CA PRO A 5 -9.93 12.29 -2.92
C PRO A 5 -11.32 12.95 -2.93
N ILE A 6 -12.37 12.18 -2.62
CA ILE A 6 -13.75 12.70 -2.53
C ILE A 6 -13.86 13.70 -1.37
N TYR A 7 -13.34 13.34 -0.19
CA TYR A 7 -13.29 14.23 0.96
C TYR A 7 -12.52 15.52 0.65
N LEU A 8 -11.32 15.42 0.09
CA LEU A 8 -10.51 16.59 -0.27
C LEU A 8 -11.23 17.53 -1.24
N LYS A 9 -11.93 16.97 -2.21
CA LYS A 9 -12.74 17.74 -3.16
C LYS A 9 -13.91 18.44 -2.46
N THR A 10 -14.57 17.78 -1.49
CA THR A 10 -15.68 18.38 -0.73
C THR A 10 -15.26 19.55 0.15
N ILE A 11 -14.03 19.57 0.64
CA ILE A 11 -13.47 20.67 1.44
C ILE A 11 -12.76 21.73 0.57
N GLY A 12 -12.91 21.66 -0.76
CA GLY A 12 -12.47 22.71 -1.70
C GLY A 12 -11.07 22.55 -2.29
N PHE A 13 -10.43 21.38 -2.15
CA PHE A 13 -9.14 21.14 -2.80
C PHE A 13 -9.30 21.03 -4.32
N SER A 14 -8.45 21.75 -5.06
CA SER A 14 -8.33 21.56 -6.51
C SER A 14 -7.66 20.22 -6.83
N ILE A 15 -7.91 19.69 -8.03
CA ILE A 15 -7.30 18.44 -8.51
C ILE A 15 -5.77 18.53 -8.47
N LEU A 16 -5.21 19.70 -8.85
CA LEU A 16 -3.77 19.95 -8.79
C LEU A 16 -3.23 19.84 -7.34
N LEU A 17 -3.92 20.46 -6.38
CA LEU A 17 -3.52 20.44 -4.98
C LEU A 17 -3.60 19.02 -4.40
N ILE A 18 -4.61 18.23 -4.78
CA ILE A 18 -4.71 16.81 -4.41
C ILE A 18 -3.53 16.02 -4.99
N GLY A 19 -3.17 16.26 -6.25
CA GLY A 19 -2.02 15.59 -6.89
C GLY A 19 -0.70 15.93 -6.21
N ILE A 20 -0.46 17.20 -5.88
CA ILE A 20 0.75 17.62 -5.15
C ILE A 20 0.79 16.99 -3.76
N LEU A 21 -0.33 17.00 -3.03
CA LEU A 21 -0.44 16.41 -1.69
C LEU A 21 -0.12 14.90 -1.71
N GLU A 22 -0.75 14.13 -2.60
CA GLU A 22 -0.50 12.70 -2.70
C GLU A 22 0.91 12.40 -3.20
N GLY A 23 1.45 13.19 -4.15
CA GLY A 23 2.81 13.03 -4.66
C GLY A 23 3.87 13.22 -3.56
N VAL A 24 3.76 14.30 -2.77
CA VAL A 24 4.68 14.55 -1.64
C VAL A 24 4.52 13.48 -0.56
N ALA A 25 3.28 13.10 -0.27
CA ALA A 25 2.98 12.08 0.73
C ALA A 25 3.59 10.71 0.35
N GLU A 26 3.43 10.26 -0.90
CA GLU A 26 4.03 9.00 -1.37
C GLU A 26 5.57 9.08 -1.49
N ALA A 27 6.13 10.21 -1.90
CA ALA A 27 7.59 10.44 -1.86
C ALA A 27 8.12 10.31 -0.42
N THR A 28 7.42 10.90 0.56
CA THR A 28 7.76 10.78 1.98
C THR A 28 7.73 9.31 2.44
N ALA A 29 6.73 8.54 2.02
CA ALA A 29 6.65 7.11 2.35
C ALA A 29 7.82 6.33 1.74
N GLY A 30 8.18 6.59 0.48
CA GLY A 30 9.29 5.92 -0.21
C GLY A 30 10.64 6.21 0.45
N LEU A 31 10.94 7.48 0.70
CA LEU A 31 12.19 7.90 1.33
C LEU A 31 12.32 7.39 2.76
N SER A 32 11.25 7.50 3.55
CA SER A 32 11.26 7.00 4.94
C SER A 32 11.36 5.48 5.00
N LYS A 33 10.78 4.73 4.05
CA LYS A 33 10.93 3.27 3.95
C LYS A 33 12.41 2.88 3.74
N GLY A 34 13.11 3.54 2.83
CA GLY A 34 14.53 3.24 2.56
C GLY A 34 15.42 3.53 3.77
N TYR A 35 15.23 4.67 4.41
CA TYR A 35 16.01 5.06 5.59
C TYR A 35 15.71 4.18 6.81
N SER A 36 14.43 4.03 7.19
CA SER A 36 14.03 3.26 8.37
C SER A 36 14.29 1.77 8.22
N GLY A 37 14.13 1.21 7.00
CA GLY A 37 14.49 -0.17 6.71
C GLY A 37 15.96 -0.42 7.01
N LYS A 38 16.88 0.37 6.44
CA LYS A 38 18.31 0.25 6.71
C LYS A 38 18.66 0.48 8.19
N LEU A 39 18.01 1.47 8.83
CA LEU A 39 18.26 1.75 10.25
C LEU A 39 17.79 0.57 11.14
N SER A 40 16.66 -0.05 10.83
CA SER A 40 16.17 -1.22 11.56
C SER A 40 17.10 -2.44 11.41
N ASP A 41 17.71 -2.62 10.23
CA ASP A 41 18.69 -3.68 10.00
C ASP A 41 19.97 -3.47 10.81
N ILE A 42 20.51 -2.24 10.83
CA ILE A 42 21.73 -1.90 11.59
C ILE A 42 21.51 -2.01 13.11
N THR A 43 20.33 -1.58 13.59
CA THR A 43 20.04 -1.61 15.03
C THR A 43 19.60 -2.99 15.53
N GLY A 44 19.21 -3.89 14.63
CA GLY A 44 18.63 -5.18 14.97
C GLY A 44 17.27 -5.07 15.68
N LYS A 45 16.70 -3.85 15.77
CA LYS A 45 15.42 -3.58 16.42
C LYS A 45 14.39 -3.18 15.36
N ARG A 46 13.45 -4.05 15.08
CA ARG A 46 12.42 -3.86 14.05
C ARG A 46 11.07 -3.45 14.64
N VAL A 47 10.71 -4.04 15.78
CA VAL A 47 9.44 -3.81 16.46
C VAL A 47 9.18 -2.33 16.78
N PRO A 48 10.14 -1.53 17.32
CA PRO A 48 9.89 -0.11 17.57
C PRO A 48 9.52 0.70 16.32
N PHE A 49 10.11 0.38 15.16
CA PHE A 49 9.75 1.04 13.89
C PHE A 49 8.32 0.69 13.45
N VAL A 50 7.90 -0.56 13.65
CA VAL A 50 6.53 -0.99 13.37
C VAL A 50 5.54 -0.26 14.29
N GLN A 51 5.81 -0.20 15.59
CA GLN A 51 4.99 0.50 16.59
C GLN A 51 4.85 1.99 16.28
N LEU A 52 5.98 2.68 16.08
CA LEU A 52 5.99 4.11 15.72
C LEU A 52 5.24 4.37 14.40
N GLY A 53 5.44 3.53 13.40
CA GLY A 53 4.77 3.66 12.11
C GLY A 53 3.25 3.50 12.21
N TYR A 54 2.75 2.55 13.00
CA TYR A 54 1.32 2.42 13.30
C TYR A 54 0.79 3.58 14.12
N ALA A 55 1.56 4.06 15.12
CA ALA A 55 1.17 5.21 15.95
C ALA A 55 0.99 6.49 15.10
N PHE A 56 1.94 6.82 14.22
CA PHE A 56 1.81 7.95 13.29
C PHE A 56 0.61 7.81 12.37
N SER A 57 0.40 6.62 11.79
CA SER A 57 -0.78 6.37 10.95
C SER A 57 -2.09 6.45 11.73
N ALA A 58 -2.14 6.03 12.99
CA ALA A 58 -3.33 6.13 13.84
C ALA A 58 -3.64 7.60 14.17
N ILE A 59 -2.66 8.34 14.70
CA ILE A 59 -2.81 9.75 15.11
C ILE A 59 -3.21 10.65 13.90
N SER A 60 -2.74 10.35 12.71
CA SER A 60 -3.10 11.12 11.51
C SER A 60 -4.61 11.14 11.23
N LYS A 61 -5.38 10.12 11.66
CA LYS A 61 -6.83 10.05 11.41
C LYS A 61 -7.60 11.16 12.17
N PRO A 62 -7.51 11.27 13.51
CA PRO A 62 -8.14 12.39 14.21
C PRO A 62 -7.58 13.74 13.76
N MET A 63 -6.28 13.84 13.41
CA MET A 63 -5.73 15.09 12.86
C MET A 63 -6.50 15.56 11.62
N MET A 64 -6.85 14.67 10.70
CA MET A 64 -7.64 15.00 9.49
C MET A 64 -9.09 15.42 9.84
N ALA A 65 -9.60 15.06 11.03
CA ALA A 65 -10.93 15.41 11.48
C ALA A 65 -10.99 16.76 12.21
N ILE A 66 -9.88 17.22 12.83
CA ILE A 66 -9.87 18.40 13.69
C ILE A 66 -9.96 19.68 12.86
N PHE A 67 -9.12 19.85 11.83
CA PHE A 67 -9.08 21.04 11.00
C PHE A 67 -9.14 20.68 9.51
N ILE A 68 -9.79 21.55 8.71
CA ILE A 68 -9.95 21.40 7.27
C ILE A 68 -9.00 22.30 6.46
N TYR A 69 -8.10 23.03 7.11
CA TYR A 69 -7.15 23.93 6.42
C TYR A 69 -6.21 23.12 5.53
N PRO A 70 -5.95 23.56 4.30
CA PRO A 70 -5.13 22.82 3.34
C PRO A 70 -3.75 22.43 3.89
N LEU A 71 -3.05 23.35 4.56
CA LEU A 71 -1.73 23.09 5.13
C LEU A 71 -1.78 22.05 6.26
N TRP A 72 -2.84 22.06 7.07
CA TRP A 72 -3.04 21.10 8.14
C TRP A 72 -3.32 19.69 7.59
N ILE A 73 -4.20 19.58 6.61
CA ILE A 73 -4.49 18.31 5.92
C ILE A 73 -3.23 17.76 5.24
N PHE A 74 -2.45 18.66 4.59
CA PHE A 74 -1.15 18.29 4.01
C PHE A 74 -0.22 17.69 5.06
N PHE A 75 -0.10 18.32 6.22
CA PHE A 75 0.73 17.84 7.33
C PHE A 75 0.23 16.50 7.88
N ALA A 76 -1.06 16.38 8.18
CA ALA A 76 -1.68 15.14 8.68
C ALA A 76 -1.50 13.98 7.68
N ARG A 77 -1.67 14.24 6.38
CA ARG A 77 -1.47 13.24 5.32
C ARG A 77 -0.02 12.81 5.20
N THR A 78 0.91 13.76 5.30
CA THR A 78 2.35 13.48 5.27
C THR A 78 2.77 12.62 6.47
N ILE A 79 2.25 12.89 7.68
CA ILE A 79 2.46 12.05 8.87
C ILE A 79 1.95 10.62 8.65
N ASP A 80 0.75 10.45 8.07
CA ASP A 80 0.22 9.12 7.75
C ASP A 80 1.17 8.34 6.83
N ARG A 81 1.67 8.99 5.78
CA ARG A 81 2.57 8.38 4.81
C ARG A 81 3.96 8.14 5.35
N PHE A 82 4.46 9.04 6.17
CA PHE A 82 5.70 8.85 6.92
C PHE A 82 5.62 7.62 7.82
N GLY A 83 4.52 7.49 8.59
CA GLY A 83 4.25 6.30 9.40
C GLY A 83 4.22 5.00 8.58
N LYS A 84 3.56 5.03 7.40
CA LYS A 84 3.56 3.91 6.45
C LYS A 84 4.98 3.55 6.02
N GLY A 85 5.81 4.53 5.67
CA GLY A 85 7.19 4.31 5.26
C GLY A 85 8.03 3.68 6.38
N ILE A 86 7.98 4.23 7.58
CA ILE A 86 8.74 3.72 8.74
C ILE A 86 8.43 2.25 9.01
N ARG A 87 7.14 1.87 9.07
CA ARG A 87 6.77 0.49 9.44
C ARG A 87 7.01 -0.52 8.34
N THR A 88 6.89 -0.14 7.06
CA THR A 88 6.84 -1.12 5.96
C THR A 88 8.14 -1.90 5.86
N GLY A 89 9.32 -1.23 5.86
CA GLY A 89 10.61 -1.91 5.76
C GLY A 89 10.88 -2.86 6.94
N ALA A 90 10.64 -2.39 8.16
CA ALA A 90 10.85 -3.18 9.38
C ALA A 90 9.85 -4.35 9.48
N ARG A 91 8.58 -4.16 9.09
CA ARG A 91 7.56 -5.21 9.05
C ARG A 91 7.91 -6.30 8.03
N ASP A 92 8.28 -5.90 6.81
CA ASP A 92 8.64 -6.83 5.75
C ASP A 92 9.87 -7.66 6.16
N ALA A 93 10.81 -7.06 6.89
CA ALA A 93 11.96 -7.76 7.46
C ALA A 93 11.55 -8.76 8.56
N LEU A 94 10.62 -8.39 9.49
CA LEU A 94 10.08 -9.33 10.48
C LEU A 94 9.39 -10.53 9.81
N LEU A 95 8.60 -10.29 8.77
CA LEU A 95 7.97 -11.36 8.00
C LEU A 95 9.00 -12.27 7.32
N SER A 96 10.08 -11.69 6.78
CA SER A 96 11.16 -12.44 6.16
C SER A 96 11.92 -13.31 7.18
N ASP A 97 12.05 -12.86 8.43
CA ASP A 97 12.70 -13.64 9.50
C ASP A 97 11.87 -14.84 9.95
N GLU A 98 10.54 -14.81 9.75
CA GLU A 98 9.65 -15.94 10.02
C GLU A 98 9.52 -16.90 8.82
N ALA A 99 10.05 -16.51 7.65
CA ALA A 99 9.99 -17.31 6.42
C ALA A 99 11.31 -18.06 6.18
N THR A 100 11.21 -19.31 5.69
CA THR A 100 12.33 -20.02 5.08
C THR A 100 12.40 -19.73 3.58
N ALA A 101 13.44 -20.22 2.89
CA ALA A 101 13.55 -20.08 1.43
C ALA A 101 12.33 -20.70 0.71
N GLU A 102 11.77 -21.79 1.27
CA GLU A 102 10.67 -22.58 0.74
C GLU A 102 9.28 -22.05 1.11
N THR A 103 9.19 -21.08 2.03
CA THR A 103 7.91 -20.58 2.57
C THR A 103 7.73 -19.08 2.42
N LYS A 104 8.62 -18.39 1.71
CA LYS A 104 8.56 -16.94 1.51
C LYS A 104 7.26 -16.50 0.85
N GLY A 105 6.87 -17.15 -0.24
CA GLY A 105 5.64 -16.85 -0.96
C GLY A 105 4.41 -17.05 -0.08
N LYS A 106 4.36 -18.15 0.69
CA LYS A 106 3.29 -18.45 1.64
C LYS A 106 3.14 -17.36 2.70
N VAL A 107 4.24 -16.96 3.35
CA VAL A 107 4.22 -15.97 4.45
C VAL A 107 3.82 -14.59 3.92
N PHE A 108 4.45 -14.14 2.84
CA PHE A 108 4.12 -12.84 2.25
C PHE A 108 2.74 -12.82 1.61
N GLY A 109 2.31 -13.92 0.96
CA GLY A 109 0.98 -14.09 0.40
C GLY A 109 -0.11 -14.03 1.47
N PHE A 110 0.07 -14.69 2.61
CA PHE A 110 -0.85 -14.62 3.74
C PHE A 110 -0.95 -13.20 4.29
N HIS A 111 0.19 -12.55 4.53
CA HIS A 111 0.19 -11.16 4.99
C HIS A 111 -0.52 -10.25 4.00
N ARG A 112 -0.25 -10.39 2.70
CA ARG A 112 -0.87 -9.57 1.66
C ARG A 112 -2.38 -9.81 1.56
N SER A 113 -2.82 -11.06 1.69
CA SER A 113 -4.24 -11.42 1.72
C SER A 113 -4.98 -10.67 2.84
N LEU A 114 -4.44 -10.68 4.06
CA LEU A 114 -5.04 -9.96 5.20
C LEU A 114 -4.97 -8.43 5.05
N ASP A 115 -3.87 -7.90 4.55
CA ASP A 115 -3.70 -6.45 4.28
C ASP A 115 -4.74 -5.96 3.26
N THR A 116 -4.92 -6.72 2.18
CA THR A 116 -5.89 -6.40 1.13
C THR A 116 -7.33 -6.65 1.57
N LEU A 117 -7.59 -7.64 2.42
CA LEU A 117 -8.91 -7.82 3.04
C LEU A 117 -9.31 -6.58 3.85
N GLY A 118 -8.36 -5.96 4.55
CA GLY A 118 -8.58 -4.66 5.20
C GLY A 118 -8.92 -3.54 4.19
N ALA A 119 -8.33 -3.58 2.98
CA ALA A 119 -8.66 -2.65 1.90
C ALA A 119 -10.04 -2.88 1.27
N VAL A 120 -10.65 -4.05 1.49
CA VAL A 120 -12.07 -4.35 1.15
C VAL A 120 -12.99 -3.88 2.27
N ILE A 121 -12.76 -4.34 3.49
CA ILE A 121 -13.64 -4.09 4.64
C ILE A 121 -13.72 -2.59 4.96
N GLY A 122 -12.57 -1.88 4.96
CA GLY A 122 -12.54 -0.47 5.31
C GLY A 122 -13.43 0.41 4.43
N PRO A 123 -13.26 0.41 3.10
CA PRO A 123 -14.13 1.17 2.20
C PRO A 123 -15.59 0.71 2.23
N THR A 124 -15.85 -0.58 2.39
CA THR A 124 -17.23 -1.09 2.50
C THR A 124 -17.94 -0.52 3.71
N LEU A 125 -17.32 -0.58 4.89
CA LEU A 125 -17.87 0.01 6.11
C LEU A 125 -18.04 1.53 5.99
N ALA A 126 -17.08 2.20 5.35
CA ALA A 126 -17.15 3.64 5.13
C ALA A 126 -18.28 4.03 4.17
N LEU A 127 -18.55 3.23 3.11
CA LEU A 127 -19.68 3.45 2.21
C LEU A 127 -21.02 3.25 2.94
N ILE A 128 -21.14 2.18 3.72
CA ILE A 128 -22.34 1.93 4.53
C ILE A 128 -22.57 3.09 5.49
N TYR A 129 -21.52 3.56 6.18
CA TYR A 129 -21.63 4.71 7.08
C TYR A 129 -22.10 5.97 6.35
N LEU A 130 -21.46 6.34 5.22
CA LEU A 130 -21.80 7.53 4.44
C LEU A 130 -23.14 7.44 3.75
N TYR A 131 -23.69 6.23 3.54
CA TYR A 131 -25.05 6.04 3.05
C TYR A 131 -26.08 6.52 4.10
N TYR A 132 -25.88 6.19 5.38
CA TYR A 132 -26.76 6.63 6.46
C TYR A 132 -26.46 8.06 6.96
N PHE A 133 -25.21 8.50 6.88
CA PHE A 133 -24.72 9.81 7.34
C PHE A 133 -23.95 10.53 6.21
N PRO A 134 -24.68 11.09 5.22
CA PRO A 134 -24.04 11.71 4.07
C PRO A 134 -23.12 12.87 4.45
N LYS A 135 -21.91 12.88 3.87
CA LYS A 135 -20.90 13.93 4.05
C LYS A 135 -20.29 14.01 5.48
N ASP A 136 -20.59 13.11 6.39
CA ASP A 136 -19.99 13.10 7.73
C ASP A 136 -18.62 12.40 7.72
N TYR A 137 -17.67 13.00 7.00
CA TYR A 137 -16.29 12.51 6.92
C TYR A 137 -15.54 12.67 8.25
N LYS A 138 -15.92 13.67 9.06
CA LYS A 138 -15.27 13.96 10.34
C LYS A 138 -15.40 12.77 11.30
N THR A 139 -16.61 12.30 11.52
CA THR A 139 -16.88 11.13 12.36
C THR A 139 -16.25 9.87 11.78
N LEU A 140 -16.26 9.72 10.44
CA LEU A 140 -15.61 8.60 9.77
C LEU A 140 -14.10 8.52 10.08
N PHE A 141 -13.40 9.67 10.14
CA PHE A 141 -11.99 9.68 10.53
C PHE A 141 -11.78 9.29 12.01
N TYR A 142 -12.69 9.68 12.91
CA TYR A 142 -12.62 9.21 14.30
C TYR A 142 -12.91 7.71 14.42
N ILE A 143 -13.87 7.18 13.66
CA ILE A 143 -14.10 5.73 13.59
C ILE A 143 -12.87 5.01 13.05
N ALA A 144 -12.22 5.55 12.01
CA ALA A 144 -10.99 4.96 11.44
C ALA A 144 -9.78 5.02 12.40
N PHE A 145 -9.82 5.84 13.45
CA PHE A 145 -8.81 5.84 14.51
C PHE A 145 -8.82 4.56 15.34
N ILE A 146 -10.00 3.98 15.59
CA ILE A 146 -10.17 2.78 16.42
C ILE A 146 -9.32 1.59 15.92
N PRO A 147 -9.45 1.13 14.67
CA PRO A 147 -8.58 0.07 14.16
C PRO A 147 -7.10 0.47 14.12
N GLY A 148 -6.78 1.75 13.98
CA GLY A 148 -5.42 2.26 14.11
C GLY A 148 -4.84 2.03 15.51
N VAL A 149 -5.60 2.34 16.55
CA VAL A 149 -5.22 2.08 17.96
C VAL A 149 -5.08 0.58 18.21
N LEU A 150 -6.01 -0.23 17.73
CA LEU A 150 -5.93 -1.68 17.85
C LEU A 150 -4.66 -2.25 17.18
N ALA A 151 -4.27 -1.71 16.04
CA ALA A 151 -3.02 -2.10 15.37
C ALA A 151 -1.79 -1.72 16.19
N VAL A 152 -1.78 -0.54 16.84
CA VAL A 152 -0.72 -0.14 17.77
C VAL A 152 -0.66 -1.09 18.96
N LEU A 153 -1.80 -1.34 19.61
CA LEU A 153 -1.87 -2.25 20.78
C LEU A 153 -1.41 -3.66 20.41
N SER A 154 -1.88 -4.20 19.28
CA SER A 154 -1.46 -5.52 18.79
C SER A 154 0.05 -5.58 18.49
N SER A 155 0.66 -4.47 18.10
CA SER A 155 2.10 -4.41 17.83
C SER A 155 2.97 -4.61 19.07
N PHE A 156 2.43 -4.40 20.28
CA PHE A 156 3.15 -4.70 21.54
C PHE A 156 3.27 -6.20 21.82
N LEU A 157 2.52 -7.05 21.11
CA LEU A 157 2.67 -8.51 21.16
C LEU A 157 3.87 -8.99 20.34
N LEU A 158 4.39 -8.15 19.44
CA LEU A 158 5.56 -8.49 18.62
C LEU A 158 6.83 -8.48 19.47
N LYS A 159 7.76 -9.37 19.13
CA LYS A 159 9.09 -9.45 19.75
C LYS A 159 10.14 -9.43 18.65
N ASP A 160 11.22 -8.68 18.87
CA ASP A 160 12.40 -8.76 18.01
C ASP A 160 13.11 -10.10 18.26
N LYS A 161 13.53 -10.79 17.20
CA LYS A 161 14.47 -11.90 17.32
C LYS A 161 15.81 -11.31 17.77
N ARG A 162 16.46 -11.93 18.76
CA ARG A 162 17.78 -11.50 19.25
C ARG A 162 18.78 -11.58 18.09
N VAL A 163 19.29 -10.45 17.67
CA VAL A 163 20.43 -10.37 16.75
C VAL A 163 21.70 -10.27 17.62
N ASN A 164 22.56 -11.28 17.54
CA ASN A 164 23.78 -11.33 18.35
C ASN A 164 24.84 -10.30 17.94
N ASP A 165 24.74 -9.70 16.75
CA ASP A 165 25.66 -8.68 16.23
C ASP A 165 24.96 -7.30 16.15
N ILE A 166 24.80 -6.65 17.31
CA ILE A 166 24.39 -5.25 17.33
C ILE A 166 25.61 -4.41 16.95
N GLN A 167 25.60 -3.86 15.75
CA GLN A 167 26.64 -2.92 15.33
C GLN A 167 26.60 -1.64 16.20
N PRO A 168 27.76 -1.07 16.57
CA PRO A 168 27.82 0.12 17.41
C PRO A 168 27.07 1.28 16.73
N LYS A 169 26.57 2.23 17.55
CA LYS A 169 25.79 3.41 17.13
C LYS A 169 26.49 4.16 15.98
N VAL A 170 26.17 3.80 14.75
CA VAL A 170 26.70 4.48 13.56
C VAL A 170 25.77 5.64 13.23
N LYS A 171 26.31 6.86 13.21
CA LYS A 171 25.61 8.01 12.64
C LYS A 171 25.41 7.75 11.14
N MET A 172 24.19 7.50 10.73
CA MET A 172 23.86 7.13 9.36
C MET A 172 23.25 8.32 8.63
N PRO A 173 23.88 8.84 7.54
CA PRO A 173 23.25 9.85 6.70
C PRO A 173 21.93 9.34 6.11
N PHE A 174 20.94 10.23 5.99
CA PHE A 174 19.59 9.89 5.54
C PHE A 174 19.59 9.12 4.21
N PHE A 175 20.39 9.55 3.25
CA PHE A 175 20.50 8.93 1.92
C PHE A 175 21.49 7.77 1.82
N SER A 176 22.03 7.29 2.92
CA SER A 176 23.04 6.22 2.92
C SER A 176 22.56 4.90 2.33
N PHE A 177 21.23 4.65 2.30
CA PHE A 177 20.65 3.47 1.66
C PHE A 177 20.85 3.46 0.13
N LEU A 178 21.01 4.63 -0.50
CA LEU A 178 21.31 4.74 -1.94
C LEU A 178 22.71 4.25 -2.29
N LYS A 179 23.63 4.21 -1.30
CA LYS A 179 25.00 3.73 -1.51
C LYS A 179 25.03 2.25 -1.91
N TYR A 180 24.03 1.47 -1.48
CA TYR A 180 23.88 0.07 -1.85
C TYR A 180 23.79 -0.14 -3.38
N TRP A 181 23.32 0.84 -4.14
CA TRP A 181 23.33 0.78 -5.60
C TRP A 181 24.74 0.53 -6.17
N LYS A 182 25.76 1.16 -5.60
CA LYS A 182 27.17 0.97 -6.04
C LYS A 182 27.71 -0.41 -5.66
N GLU A 183 27.32 -0.90 -4.50
CA GLU A 183 27.82 -2.14 -3.87
C GLU A 183 27.04 -3.39 -4.35
N SER A 184 25.85 -3.20 -4.91
CA SER A 184 24.93 -4.29 -5.28
C SER A 184 25.39 -5.09 -6.50
N PRO A 185 25.06 -6.40 -6.58
CA PRO A 185 25.36 -7.25 -7.72
C PRO A 185 24.70 -6.76 -9.01
N SER A 186 25.29 -7.09 -10.17
CA SER A 186 24.74 -6.74 -11.50
C SER A 186 23.31 -7.25 -11.72
N ALA A 187 22.99 -8.46 -11.22
CA ALA A 187 21.64 -9.00 -11.29
C ALA A 187 20.60 -8.11 -10.58
N TYR A 188 20.93 -7.59 -9.41
CA TYR A 188 20.08 -6.65 -8.68
C TYR A 188 19.88 -5.34 -9.45
N LYS A 189 20.95 -4.78 -10.00
CA LYS A 189 20.88 -3.54 -10.81
C LYS A 189 19.98 -3.74 -12.03
N LYS A 190 20.11 -4.85 -12.76
CA LYS A 190 19.26 -5.18 -13.91
C LYS A 190 17.80 -5.30 -13.50
N LEU A 191 17.51 -6.00 -12.40
CA LEU A 191 16.15 -6.14 -11.87
C LEU A 191 15.55 -4.78 -11.51
N VAL A 192 16.28 -3.94 -10.78
CA VAL A 192 15.80 -2.61 -10.36
C VAL A 192 15.57 -1.70 -11.57
N ILE A 193 16.45 -1.72 -12.58
CA ILE A 193 16.24 -0.94 -13.82
C ILE A 193 14.98 -1.43 -14.54
N GLY A 194 14.77 -2.76 -14.65
CA GLY A 194 13.56 -3.32 -15.25
C GLY A 194 12.30 -2.94 -14.51
N LEU A 195 12.31 -2.99 -13.17
CA LEU A 195 11.18 -2.57 -12.33
C LEU A 195 10.92 -1.06 -12.43
N LEU A 196 11.95 -0.22 -12.49
CA LEU A 196 11.78 1.22 -12.69
C LEU A 196 11.18 1.52 -14.07
N ALA A 197 11.67 0.86 -15.13
CA ALA A 197 11.08 0.98 -16.46
C ALA A 197 9.62 0.55 -16.46
N PHE A 198 9.29 -0.58 -15.84
CA PHE A 198 7.92 -1.04 -15.68
C PHE A 198 7.03 -0.03 -14.94
N THR A 199 7.56 0.61 -13.88
CA THR A 199 6.81 1.59 -13.09
C THR A 199 6.41 2.82 -13.91
N LEU A 200 7.18 3.19 -14.95
CA LEU A 200 6.83 4.28 -15.87
C LEU A 200 5.57 3.98 -16.70
N PHE A 201 5.31 2.70 -16.98
CA PHE A 201 4.14 2.25 -17.74
C PHE A 201 2.99 1.80 -16.84
N ASN A 202 3.26 1.51 -15.57
CA ASN A 202 2.25 1.12 -14.61
C ASN A 202 1.53 2.36 -14.06
N SER A 203 0.28 2.55 -14.43
CA SER A 203 -0.53 3.65 -13.93
C SER A 203 -1.11 3.32 -12.54
N SER A 204 -1.52 4.36 -11.81
CA SER A 204 -2.31 4.17 -10.60
C SER A 204 -3.67 3.54 -10.91
N ASP A 205 -4.17 2.68 -10.01
CA ASP A 205 -5.52 2.07 -10.05
C ASP A 205 -6.62 3.08 -10.34
N VAL A 206 -6.42 4.33 -9.90
CA VAL A 206 -7.34 5.45 -10.14
C VAL A 206 -7.61 5.65 -11.64
N PHE A 207 -6.61 5.48 -12.51
CA PHE A 207 -6.82 5.66 -13.96
C PHE A 207 -7.66 4.55 -14.57
N LEU A 208 -7.52 3.31 -14.10
CA LEU A 208 -8.38 2.19 -14.53
C LEU A 208 -9.83 2.42 -14.07
N LEU A 209 -10.03 2.90 -12.84
CA LEU A 209 -11.35 3.24 -12.32
C LEU A 209 -11.95 4.44 -13.06
N LEU A 210 -11.17 5.47 -13.39
CA LEU A 210 -11.61 6.59 -14.22
C LEU A 210 -12.00 6.15 -15.62
N LYS A 211 -11.26 5.23 -16.24
CA LYS A 211 -11.62 4.64 -17.53
C LYS A 211 -12.95 3.92 -17.45
N ALA A 212 -13.19 3.11 -16.41
CA ALA A 212 -14.46 2.45 -16.18
C ALA A 212 -15.61 3.46 -16.04
N LYS A 213 -15.41 4.55 -15.29
CA LYS A 213 -16.37 5.65 -15.17
C LYS A 213 -16.66 6.33 -16.50
N GLN A 214 -15.64 6.67 -17.29
CA GLN A 214 -15.80 7.26 -18.63
C GLN A 214 -16.57 6.34 -19.59
N SER A 215 -16.53 5.03 -19.35
CA SER A 215 -17.25 4.03 -20.16
C SER A 215 -18.68 3.77 -19.70
N GLY A 216 -19.19 4.54 -18.72
CA GLY A 216 -20.59 4.55 -18.33
C GLY A 216 -20.91 3.91 -16.95
N LEU A 217 -19.91 3.50 -16.15
CA LEU A 217 -20.16 3.10 -14.77
C LEU A 217 -20.42 4.34 -13.90
N ASP A 218 -21.45 4.29 -13.08
CA ASP A 218 -21.71 5.30 -12.06
C ASP A 218 -20.69 5.23 -10.90
N ASP A 219 -20.70 6.23 -10.01
CA ASP A 219 -19.74 6.30 -8.91
C ASP A 219 -19.86 5.10 -7.94
N THR A 220 -21.04 4.57 -7.75
CA THR A 220 -21.31 3.41 -6.88
C THR A 220 -20.70 2.16 -7.48
N LEU A 221 -20.90 1.92 -8.78
CA LEU A 221 -20.33 0.79 -9.50
C LEU A 221 -18.79 0.88 -9.58
N VAL A 222 -18.23 2.08 -9.76
CA VAL A 222 -16.77 2.30 -9.74
C VAL A 222 -16.18 1.90 -8.39
N ILE A 223 -16.83 2.27 -7.29
CA ILE A 223 -16.39 1.84 -5.96
C ILE A 223 -16.61 0.34 -5.77
N GLY A 224 -17.72 -0.20 -6.28
CA GLY A 224 -17.99 -1.63 -6.30
C GLY A 224 -16.91 -2.43 -7.02
N VAL A 225 -16.46 -1.96 -8.17
CA VAL A 225 -15.34 -2.55 -8.94
C VAL A 225 -14.03 -2.48 -8.16
N TYR A 226 -13.76 -1.38 -7.46
CA TYR A 226 -12.60 -1.25 -6.56
C TYR A 226 -12.64 -2.32 -5.47
N ILE A 227 -13.77 -2.50 -4.80
CA ILE A 227 -13.98 -3.52 -3.77
C ILE A 227 -13.82 -4.92 -4.38
N PHE A 228 -14.40 -5.15 -5.55
CA PHE A 228 -14.36 -6.44 -6.25
C PHE A 228 -12.94 -6.89 -6.56
N TYR A 229 -12.11 -6.07 -7.24
CA TYR A 229 -10.76 -6.52 -7.58
C TYR A 229 -9.88 -6.69 -6.33
N ASN A 230 -10.05 -5.85 -5.30
CA ASN A 230 -9.35 -6.05 -4.03
C ASN A 230 -9.80 -7.33 -3.32
N LEU A 231 -11.08 -7.72 -3.42
CA LEU A 231 -11.57 -8.99 -2.89
C LEU A 231 -10.90 -10.18 -3.61
N ILE A 232 -10.85 -10.15 -4.95
CA ILE A 232 -10.14 -11.16 -5.73
C ILE A 232 -8.66 -11.23 -5.30
N TYR A 233 -8.00 -10.09 -5.19
CA TYR A 233 -6.63 -10.02 -4.71
C TYR A 233 -6.48 -10.65 -3.31
N ALA A 234 -7.34 -10.29 -2.35
CA ALA A 234 -7.30 -10.83 -0.99
C ALA A 234 -7.47 -12.35 -0.97
N ILE A 235 -8.40 -12.89 -1.76
CA ILE A 235 -8.67 -14.35 -1.84
C ILE A 235 -7.48 -15.09 -2.45
N PHE A 236 -6.91 -14.56 -3.54
CA PHE A 236 -5.91 -15.28 -4.32
C PHE A 236 -4.46 -15.03 -3.88
N ALA A 237 -4.16 -13.96 -3.13
CA ALA A 237 -2.79 -13.66 -2.69
C ALA A 237 -2.15 -14.82 -1.89
N PHE A 238 -2.87 -15.45 -0.99
CA PHE A 238 -2.36 -16.57 -0.20
C PHE A 238 -2.16 -17.85 -1.04
N PRO A 239 -3.16 -18.34 -1.81
CA PRO A 239 -2.96 -19.47 -2.71
C PRO A 239 -1.84 -19.27 -3.73
N ILE A 240 -1.77 -18.09 -4.37
CA ILE A 240 -0.71 -17.77 -5.33
C ILE A 240 0.65 -17.73 -4.62
N GLY A 241 0.72 -17.22 -3.38
CA GLY A 241 1.93 -17.28 -2.56
C GLY A 241 2.44 -18.72 -2.36
N ILE A 242 1.56 -19.66 -2.04
CA ILE A 242 1.91 -21.10 -1.90
C ILE A 242 2.38 -21.67 -3.25
N ILE A 243 1.70 -21.33 -4.34
CA ILE A 243 2.07 -21.76 -5.70
C ILE A 243 3.45 -21.20 -6.07
N SER A 244 3.73 -19.94 -5.71
CA SER A 244 5.01 -19.28 -6.02
C SER A 244 6.22 -19.97 -5.35
N ASP A 245 6.03 -20.54 -4.16
CA ASP A 245 7.07 -21.31 -3.48
C ASP A 245 7.38 -22.64 -4.22
N LYS A 246 6.41 -23.21 -4.95
CA LYS A 246 6.56 -24.47 -5.69
C LYS A 246 7.11 -24.26 -7.10
N VAL A 247 6.58 -23.28 -7.86
CA VAL A 247 6.92 -23.07 -9.28
C VAL A 247 8.00 -22.01 -9.48
N GLY A 248 8.36 -21.29 -8.42
CA GLY A 248 9.37 -20.25 -8.41
C GLY A 248 8.79 -18.84 -8.65
N LEU A 249 9.30 -17.88 -7.88
CA LEU A 249 8.90 -16.47 -7.89
C LEU A 249 9.00 -15.83 -9.28
N LYS A 250 10.02 -16.18 -10.07
CA LYS A 250 10.21 -15.66 -11.43
C LYS A 250 9.06 -16.03 -12.35
N THR A 251 8.58 -17.27 -12.29
CA THR A 251 7.47 -17.78 -13.13
C THR A 251 6.19 -17.02 -12.80
N ILE A 252 5.86 -16.89 -11.50
CA ILE A 252 4.66 -16.15 -11.06
C ILE A 252 4.75 -14.67 -11.46
N PHE A 253 5.92 -14.05 -11.32
CA PHE A 253 6.13 -12.66 -11.75
C PHE A 253 5.88 -12.48 -13.26
N ILE A 254 6.36 -13.40 -14.11
CA ILE A 254 6.13 -13.34 -15.56
C ILE A 254 4.64 -13.51 -15.89
N ILE A 255 3.95 -14.45 -15.23
CA ILE A 255 2.49 -14.63 -15.40
C ILE A 255 1.74 -13.35 -14.99
N GLY A 256 2.14 -12.71 -13.89
CA GLY A 256 1.59 -11.41 -13.46
C GLY A 256 1.75 -10.33 -14.53
N LEU A 257 2.94 -10.21 -15.16
CA LEU A 257 3.18 -9.25 -16.24
C LEU A 257 2.32 -9.55 -17.49
N ILE A 258 2.04 -10.81 -17.79
CA ILE A 258 1.13 -11.19 -18.87
C ILE A 258 -0.30 -10.73 -18.55
N PHE A 259 -0.80 -10.99 -17.34
CA PHE A 259 -2.12 -10.49 -16.92
C PHE A 259 -2.18 -8.97 -16.96
N PHE A 260 -1.14 -8.27 -16.47
CA PHE A 260 -1.04 -6.82 -16.59
C PHE A 260 -1.22 -6.36 -18.04
N SER A 261 -0.48 -6.96 -18.97
CA SER A 261 -0.55 -6.59 -20.41
C SER A 261 -1.94 -6.83 -21.00
N ILE A 262 -2.57 -7.95 -20.67
CA ILE A 262 -3.94 -8.28 -21.12
C ILE A 262 -4.94 -7.26 -20.57
N VAL A 263 -4.82 -6.91 -19.29
CA VAL A 263 -5.74 -5.94 -18.65
C VAL A 263 -5.58 -4.56 -19.28
N TYR A 264 -4.36 -4.05 -19.42
CA TYR A 264 -4.14 -2.70 -19.96
C TYR A 264 -4.52 -2.62 -21.44
N PHE A 265 -4.21 -3.64 -22.24
CA PHE A 265 -4.67 -3.71 -23.62
C PHE A 265 -6.19 -3.81 -23.70
N GLY A 266 -6.80 -4.71 -22.92
CA GLY A 266 -8.25 -4.86 -22.87
C GLY A 266 -8.96 -3.56 -22.45
N MET A 267 -8.46 -2.85 -21.44
CA MET A 267 -9.00 -1.56 -21.00
C MET A 267 -8.89 -0.47 -22.08
N SER A 268 -7.88 -0.50 -22.93
CA SER A 268 -7.70 0.51 -23.98
C SER A 268 -8.76 0.40 -25.10
N VAL A 269 -9.16 -0.81 -25.46
CA VAL A 269 -10.10 -1.08 -26.58
C VAL A 269 -11.53 -1.38 -26.15
N ASN A 270 -11.74 -1.65 -24.85
CA ASN A 270 -13.04 -2.10 -24.35
C ASN A 270 -14.05 -0.96 -24.18
N THR A 271 -15.28 -1.23 -24.63
CA THR A 271 -16.49 -0.39 -24.40
C THR A 271 -17.61 -1.18 -23.71
N ASN A 272 -17.45 -2.50 -23.53
CA ASN A 272 -18.47 -3.38 -22.96
C ASN A 272 -18.35 -3.42 -21.43
N LEU A 273 -19.43 -3.09 -20.71
CA LEU A 273 -19.46 -3.07 -19.26
C LEU A 273 -19.15 -4.43 -18.61
N TYR A 274 -19.65 -5.54 -19.19
CA TYR A 274 -19.36 -6.88 -18.64
C TYR A 274 -17.88 -7.26 -18.73
N LEU A 275 -17.22 -6.84 -19.80
CA LEU A 275 -15.80 -7.13 -19.99
C LEU A 275 -14.95 -6.35 -18.99
N PHE A 276 -15.39 -5.19 -18.46
CA PHE A 276 -14.71 -4.50 -17.36
C PHE A 276 -14.59 -5.38 -16.11
N PHE A 277 -15.64 -6.11 -15.73
CA PHE A 277 -15.58 -7.01 -14.57
C PHE A 277 -14.58 -8.14 -14.78
N VAL A 278 -14.51 -8.71 -15.99
CA VAL A 278 -13.50 -9.73 -16.32
C VAL A 278 -12.08 -9.15 -16.26
N LEU A 279 -11.88 -7.96 -16.79
CA LEU A 279 -10.57 -7.29 -16.75
C LEU A 279 -10.16 -6.94 -15.32
N PHE A 280 -11.09 -6.49 -14.47
CA PHE A 280 -10.80 -6.22 -13.06
C PHE A 280 -10.60 -7.52 -12.23
N PHE A 281 -11.22 -8.63 -12.61
CA PHE A 281 -10.90 -9.94 -12.05
C PHE A 281 -9.44 -10.31 -12.34
N LEU A 282 -9.02 -10.21 -13.62
CA LEU A 282 -7.62 -10.46 -14.01
C LEU A 282 -6.66 -9.47 -13.35
N TYR A 283 -7.08 -8.22 -13.16
CA TYR A 283 -6.30 -7.22 -12.45
C TYR A 283 -6.09 -7.59 -10.98
N GLY A 284 -7.13 -8.11 -10.33
CA GLY A 284 -7.02 -8.63 -8.95
C GLY A 284 -6.09 -9.84 -8.83
N LEU A 285 -5.99 -10.68 -9.87
CA LEU A 285 -5.03 -11.79 -9.93
C LEU A 285 -3.59 -11.31 -10.20
N TYR A 286 -3.43 -10.23 -10.98
CA TYR A 286 -2.14 -9.61 -11.24
C TYR A 286 -1.55 -8.95 -9.99
N ALA A 287 -2.36 -8.20 -9.24
CA ALA A 287 -1.92 -7.37 -8.10
C ALA A 287 -1.43 -8.21 -6.92
#